data_b4f458ddfd834bd380822de2b728c4be
#
_entry.id   b4f458ddfd834bd380822de2b728c4be
#
_cell.length_a   1.000
_cell.length_b   1.000
_cell.length_c   1.000
_cell.angle_alpha   90.00
_cell.angle_beta   90.00
_cell.angle_gamma   90.00
#
_symmetry.space_group_name_H-M   'P 1'
#
loop_
_entity.id
_entity.type
_entity.pdbx_description
1 polymer ?
#
loop_
_entity_poly.entity_id
_entity_poly.type
_entity_poly.pdbx_seq_one_letter_code
_entity_poly.pdbx_strand_id
1 'polypeptide(L)'
;MLPGKGGLRSPSEPRSSSLGISNAGLLLLWPLLPQLFSQLGLWEEDGFVSDAARWQAVYGLDRLVWGDVSPTEGRLSLNQVLCGVSCSTAVPPPPPPSLLQLQQIDDWLTAIGQQLAGWQKLSLTDIRQLFLQRAGEISTEGPVPQISVWSEPYDFLLRDWPWPMTLASFPWTEQPLTIVWPLDGFTG
;
A
#
# COMPACT_ATOMS: atom_id res chain seq x y z
N MET A 1 -13.40 2.55 -60.11
CA MET A 1 -14.46 2.42 -59.18
C MET A 1 -14.06 1.74 -57.90
N LEU A 2 -13.69 2.46 -56.91
CA LEU A 2 -13.07 1.92 -55.72
C LEU A 2 -14.02 2.05 -54.53
N PRO A 3 -14.30 0.96 -53.86
CA PRO A 3 -14.98 1.09 -52.57
C PRO A 3 -14.08 1.85 -51.60
N GLY A 4 -14.65 2.81 -50.97
CA GLY A 4 -13.98 3.56 -49.94
C GLY A 4 -13.39 2.62 -48.89
N LYS A 5 -12.14 2.80 -48.64
CA LYS A 5 -11.50 2.13 -47.52
C LYS A 5 -12.14 2.63 -46.23
N GLY A 6 -12.99 1.81 -45.66
CA GLY A 6 -13.40 1.97 -44.30
C GLY A 6 -12.13 1.94 -43.45
N GLY A 7 -11.72 3.08 -42.94
CA GLY A 7 -10.61 3.10 -42.00
C GLY A 7 -10.96 2.20 -40.82
N LEU A 8 -10.18 1.18 -40.66
CA LEU A 8 -10.15 0.44 -39.40
C LEU A 8 -9.73 1.42 -38.32
N ARG A 9 -10.70 1.99 -37.65
CA ARG A 9 -10.44 2.57 -36.34
C ARG A 9 -10.03 1.40 -35.48
N SER A 10 -8.74 1.32 -35.16
CA SER A 10 -8.32 0.57 -34.02
C SER A 10 -9.22 0.95 -32.87
N PRO A 11 -9.89 0.00 -32.20
CA PRO A 11 -10.53 0.35 -30.96
C PRO A 11 -9.44 0.99 -30.11
N SER A 12 -9.64 2.24 -29.74
CA SER A 12 -8.83 2.83 -28.68
C SER A 12 -9.02 1.91 -27.50
N GLU A 13 -8.01 1.10 -27.23
CA GLU A 13 -7.98 0.35 -25.99
C GLU A 13 -8.32 1.34 -24.88
N PRO A 14 -9.32 1.05 -24.06
CA PRO A 14 -9.53 1.88 -22.90
C PRO A 14 -8.17 1.94 -22.20
N ARG A 15 -7.60 3.12 -22.10
CA ARG A 15 -6.41 3.32 -21.30
C ARG A 15 -6.78 2.82 -19.92
N SER A 16 -6.37 1.60 -19.62
CA SER A 16 -6.64 1.06 -18.32
C SER A 16 -5.93 1.98 -17.34
N SER A 17 -6.69 2.70 -16.54
CA SER A 17 -6.19 3.56 -15.49
C SER A 17 -5.76 2.71 -14.28
N SER A 18 -5.43 1.45 -14.49
CA SER A 18 -4.95 0.54 -13.47
C SER A 18 -3.42 0.46 -13.51
N LEU A 19 -2.83 0.45 -12.33
CA LEU A 19 -1.40 0.38 -12.10
C LEU A 19 -1.08 -0.86 -11.25
N GLY A 20 -0.22 -1.73 -11.76
CA GLY A 20 0.25 -2.89 -11.01
C GLY A 20 1.10 -2.50 -9.81
N ILE A 21 0.90 -3.18 -8.70
CA ILE A 21 1.65 -2.99 -7.46
C ILE A 21 2.14 -4.33 -6.90
N SER A 22 3.16 -4.28 -6.07
CA SER A 22 3.77 -5.46 -5.46
C SER A 22 3.76 -5.44 -3.94
N ASN A 23 3.13 -4.45 -3.33
CA ASN A 23 3.11 -4.20 -1.90
C ASN A 23 1.70 -3.98 -1.35
N ALA A 24 0.71 -4.60 -1.99
CA ALA A 24 -0.69 -4.44 -1.62
C ALA A 24 -1.01 -4.89 -0.19
N GLY A 25 -0.14 -5.70 0.43
CA GLY A 25 -0.29 -6.14 1.81
C GLY A 25 -0.20 -5.03 2.86
N LEU A 26 0.26 -3.83 2.49
CA LEU A 26 0.17 -2.65 3.37
C LEU A 26 -1.26 -2.39 3.83
N LEU A 27 -2.24 -2.77 3.03
CA LEU A 27 -3.65 -2.61 3.37
C LEU A 27 -4.08 -3.43 4.59
N LEU A 28 -3.36 -4.50 4.93
CA LEU A 28 -3.63 -5.25 6.17
C LEU A 28 -3.42 -4.39 7.41
N LEU A 29 -2.53 -3.43 7.33
CA LEU A 29 -2.09 -2.60 8.46
C LEU A 29 -2.65 -1.18 8.41
N TRP A 30 -3.53 -0.87 7.47
CA TRP A 30 -3.98 0.51 7.23
C TRP A 30 -4.48 1.24 8.49
N PRO A 31 -5.24 0.61 9.40
CA PRO A 31 -5.73 1.34 10.58
C PRO A 31 -4.64 1.71 11.57
N LEU A 32 -3.47 1.07 11.47
CA LEU A 32 -2.35 1.27 12.38
C LEU A 32 -1.30 2.24 11.84
N LEU A 33 -1.37 2.60 10.56
CA LEU A 33 -0.38 3.49 9.95
C LEU A 33 -0.32 4.88 10.59
N PRO A 34 -1.43 5.51 10.99
CA PRO A 34 -1.36 6.79 11.70
C PRO A 34 -0.52 6.71 12.98
N GLN A 35 -0.67 5.63 13.74
CA GLN A 35 0.15 5.41 14.94
C GLN A 35 1.63 5.30 14.61
N LEU A 36 1.98 4.55 13.58
CA LEU A 36 3.37 4.44 13.13
C LEU A 36 3.95 5.80 12.76
N PHE A 37 3.23 6.58 11.97
CA PHE A 37 3.69 7.90 11.54
C PHE A 37 3.82 8.89 12.72
N SER A 38 2.94 8.78 13.69
CA SER A 38 3.04 9.56 14.93
C SER A 38 4.29 9.17 15.74
N GLN A 39 4.59 7.89 15.88
CA GLN A 39 5.79 7.42 16.56
C GLN A 39 7.07 7.86 15.86
N LEU A 40 7.04 7.97 14.54
CA LEU A 40 8.18 8.45 13.75
C LEU A 40 8.31 9.98 13.76
N GLY A 41 7.38 10.69 14.39
CA GLY A 41 7.38 12.16 14.44
C GLY A 41 6.98 12.82 13.12
N LEU A 42 6.29 12.09 12.22
CA LEU A 42 5.94 12.57 10.89
C LEU A 42 4.54 13.16 10.80
N TRP A 43 3.67 12.77 11.71
CA TRP A 43 2.26 13.15 11.71
C TRP A 43 1.82 13.61 13.09
N GLU A 44 1.05 14.70 13.13
CA GLU A 44 0.42 15.27 14.30
C GLU A 44 -1.08 15.46 14.02
N GLU A 45 -1.84 15.86 15.01
CA GLU A 45 -3.30 15.90 15.10
C GLU A 45 -4.08 16.08 13.78
N ASP A 46 -3.61 16.96 12.88
CA ASP A 46 -4.37 17.33 11.68
C ASP A 46 -3.68 16.95 10.37
N GLY A 47 -2.50 16.35 10.40
CA GLY A 47 -1.79 15.98 9.18
C GLY A 47 -0.29 15.77 9.35
N PHE A 48 0.39 15.59 8.24
CA PHE A 48 1.84 15.52 8.23
C PHE A 48 2.44 16.87 8.62
N VAL A 49 3.51 16.82 9.41
CA VAL A 49 4.14 18.04 9.95
C VAL A 49 4.80 18.89 8.86
N SER A 50 5.10 18.31 7.70
CA SER A 50 5.67 18.98 6.53
C SER A 50 5.54 18.10 5.29
N ASP A 51 5.78 18.63 4.10
CA ASP A 51 5.89 17.84 2.87
C ASP A 51 7.05 16.84 2.95
N ALA A 52 8.16 17.24 3.54
CA ALA A 52 9.28 16.33 3.77
C ALA A 52 8.90 15.15 4.64
N ALA A 53 8.12 15.39 5.71
CA ALA A 53 7.61 14.32 6.58
C ALA A 53 6.70 13.36 5.83
N ARG A 54 5.84 13.87 4.95
CA ARG A 54 4.98 13.05 4.10
C ARG A 54 5.79 12.12 3.20
N TRP A 55 6.84 12.61 2.58
CA TRP A 55 7.73 11.78 1.78
C TRP A 55 8.55 10.79 2.62
N GLN A 56 8.94 11.19 3.83
CA GLN A 56 9.56 10.25 4.78
C GLN A 56 8.59 9.10 5.12
N ALA A 57 7.29 9.38 5.22
CA ALA A 57 6.28 8.34 5.43
C ALA A 57 6.20 7.40 4.22
N VAL A 58 6.24 7.92 3.00
CA VAL A 58 6.27 7.11 1.76
C VAL A 58 7.47 6.15 1.80
N TYR A 59 8.65 6.63 2.10
CA TYR A 59 9.84 5.79 2.22
C TYR A 59 9.82 4.87 3.43
N GLY A 60 9.21 5.30 4.53
CA GLY A 60 9.01 4.47 5.72
C GLY A 60 8.15 3.24 5.43
N LEU A 61 7.09 3.40 4.64
CA LEU A 61 6.27 2.29 4.18
C LEU A 61 7.06 1.33 3.27
N ASP A 62 7.96 1.86 2.46
CA ASP A 62 8.85 1.03 1.65
C ASP A 62 9.74 0.16 2.52
N ARG A 63 10.36 0.73 3.55
CA ARG A 63 11.14 -0.01 4.55
C ARG A 63 10.30 -1.07 5.25
N LEU A 64 9.07 -0.74 5.61
CA LEU A 64 8.16 -1.66 6.28
C LEU A 64 7.93 -2.93 5.45
N VAL A 65 7.74 -2.78 4.15
CA VAL A 65 7.45 -3.89 3.23
C VAL A 65 8.71 -4.65 2.83
N TRP A 66 9.79 -3.95 2.52
CA TRP A 66 10.96 -4.54 1.85
C TRP A 66 12.17 -4.74 2.76
N GLY A 67 12.17 -4.13 3.93
CA GLY A 67 13.31 -4.21 4.84
C GLY A 67 14.55 -3.50 4.26
N ASP A 68 15.67 -4.18 4.20
CA ASP A 68 16.96 -3.60 3.79
C ASP A 68 17.12 -3.43 2.27
N VAL A 69 16.11 -3.82 1.48
CA VAL A 69 16.19 -3.70 0.02
C VAL A 69 16.05 -2.24 -0.39
N SER A 70 17.00 -1.76 -1.20
CA SER A 70 16.98 -0.38 -1.70
C SER A 70 15.75 -0.09 -2.54
N PRO A 71 15.15 1.11 -2.43
CA PRO A 71 14.00 1.50 -3.23
C PRO A 71 14.30 1.43 -4.73
N THR A 72 13.37 0.87 -5.49
CA THR A 72 13.40 0.85 -6.96
C THR A 72 12.23 1.65 -7.51
N GLU A 73 12.38 2.21 -8.70
CA GLU A 73 11.29 2.94 -9.36
C GLU A 73 10.04 2.06 -9.50
N GLY A 74 8.88 2.68 -9.38
CA GLY A 74 7.59 2.06 -9.61
C GLY A 74 7.00 1.32 -8.42
N ARG A 75 7.74 1.07 -7.35
CA ARG A 75 7.17 0.35 -6.19
C ARG A 75 6.62 1.26 -5.08
N LEU A 76 6.70 2.57 -5.25
CA LEU A 76 6.23 3.55 -4.27
C LEU A 76 4.80 4.05 -4.53
N SER A 77 4.16 3.62 -5.61
CA SER A 77 2.87 4.16 -6.03
C SER A 77 1.78 3.99 -4.98
N LEU A 78 1.65 2.80 -4.39
CA LEU A 78 0.68 2.59 -3.31
C LEU A 78 1.04 3.42 -2.08
N ASN A 79 2.31 3.50 -1.73
CA ASN A 79 2.77 4.31 -0.59
C ASN A 79 2.38 5.78 -0.77
N GLN A 80 2.52 6.31 -1.98
CA GLN A 80 2.09 7.67 -2.31
C GLN A 80 0.59 7.85 -2.08
N VAL A 81 -0.22 6.94 -2.61
CA VAL A 81 -1.68 6.99 -2.44
C VAL A 81 -2.07 6.92 -0.96
N LEU A 82 -1.46 6.02 -0.20
CA LEU A 82 -1.73 5.88 1.24
C LEU A 82 -1.33 7.12 2.04
N CYS A 83 -0.32 7.85 1.59
CA CYS A 83 0.13 9.10 2.23
C CYS A 83 -0.53 10.36 1.66
N GLY A 84 -1.54 10.20 0.81
CA GLY A 84 -2.27 11.34 0.24
C GLY A 84 -1.52 12.06 -0.87
N VAL A 85 -0.57 11.40 -1.53
CA VAL A 85 0.16 11.92 -2.69
C VAL A 85 -0.31 11.21 -3.95
N SER A 86 -0.54 11.96 -5.02
CA SER A 86 -0.88 11.36 -6.31
C SER A 86 0.25 10.44 -6.78
N CYS A 87 -0.09 9.25 -7.28
CA CYS A 87 0.90 8.31 -7.83
C CYS A 87 1.57 8.83 -9.11
N SER A 88 1.05 9.89 -9.72
CA SER A 88 1.68 10.59 -10.84
C SER A 88 2.69 11.66 -10.41
N THR A 89 2.77 11.99 -9.13
CA THR A 89 3.72 12.97 -8.61
C THR A 89 5.14 12.40 -8.66
N ALA A 90 6.09 13.21 -9.15
CA ALA A 90 7.49 12.82 -9.19
C ALA A 90 8.03 12.55 -7.76
N VAL A 91 8.72 11.43 -7.60
CA VAL A 91 9.30 11.04 -6.32
C VAL A 91 10.61 11.78 -6.10
N PRO A 92 10.76 12.55 -4.99
CA PRO A 92 12.02 13.18 -4.68
C PRO A 92 13.08 12.14 -4.29
N PRO A 93 14.39 12.48 -4.35
CA PRO A 93 15.43 11.61 -3.87
C PRO A 93 15.18 11.20 -2.41
N PRO A 94 15.49 9.94 -2.03
CA PRO A 94 15.29 9.51 -0.66
C PRO A 94 16.15 10.36 0.31
N PRO A 95 15.57 10.78 1.45
CA PRO A 95 16.36 11.43 2.48
C PRO A 95 17.39 10.44 3.05
N PRO A 96 18.50 10.93 3.64
CA PRO A 96 19.42 10.04 4.32
C PRO A 96 18.69 9.20 5.36
N PRO A 97 18.88 7.87 5.38
CA PRO A 97 18.15 7.03 6.32
C PRO A 97 18.58 7.34 7.76
N SER A 98 17.61 7.62 8.61
CA SER A 98 17.82 7.65 10.05
C SER A 98 17.82 6.20 10.56
N LEU A 99 18.94 5.75 11.12
CA LEU A 99 19.04 4.41 11.69
C LEU A 99 18.01 4.18 12.79
N LEU A 100 17.74 5.23 13.58
CA LEU A 100 16.71 5.17 14.61
C LEU A 100 15.32 4.92 14.02
N GLN A 101 14.94 5.65 12.98
CA GLN A 101 13.63 5.45 12.33
C GLN A 101 13.52 4.07 11.69
N LEU A 102 14.57 3.58 11.05
CA LEU A 102 14.58 2.24 10.47
C LEU A 102 14.36 1.18 11.55
N GLN A 103 15.02 1.31 12.68
CA GLN A 103 14.85 0.40 13.82
C GLN A 103 13.43 0.49 14.40
N GLN A 104 12.89 1.70 14.53
CA GLN A 104 11.51 1.89 15.01
C GLN A 104 10.48 1.20 14.12
N ILE A 105 10.67 1.24 12.80
CA ILE A 105 9.79 0.56 11.84
C ILE A 105 9.86 -0.96 12.03
N ASP A 106 11.06 -1.52 12.13
CA ASP A 106 11.23 -2.96 12.32
C ASP A 106 10.66 -3.42 13.67
N ASP A 107 10.89 -2.66 14.74
CA ASP A 107 10.35 -2.95 16.07
C ASP A 107 8.82 -2.88 16.08
N TRP A 108 8.25 -1.90 15.38
CA TRP A 108 6.81 -1.75 15.26
C TRP A 108 6.18 -2.96 14.58
N LEU A 109 6.76 -3.41 13.47
CA LEU A 109 6.25 -4.59 12.74
C LEU A 109 6.40 -5.85 13.58
N THR A 110 7.49 -5.98 14.32
CA THR A 110 7.71 -7.11 15.25
C THR A 110 6.61 -7.14 16.30
N ALA A 111 6.30 -6.01 16.93
CA ALA A 111 5.27 -5.91 17.95
C ALA A 111 3.88 -6.26 17.39
N ILE A 112 3.55 -5.78 16.20
CA ILE A 112 2.30 -6.12 15.52
C ILE A 112 2.22 -7.63 15.26
N GLY A 113 3.29 -8.24 14.76
CA GLY A 113 3.34 -9.67 14.47
C GLY A 113 3.10 -10.52 15.72
N GLN A 114 3.56 -10.09 16.88
CA GLN A 114 3.36 -10.81 18.14
C GLN A 114 1.89 -10.74 18.64
N GLN A 115 1.15 -9.73 18.23
CA GLN A 115 -0.24 -9.54 18.64
C GLN A 115 -1.24 -10.28 17.74
N LEU A 116 -0.84 -10.68 16.56
CA LEU A 116 -1.72 -11.30 15.56
C LEU A 116 -1.53 -12.81 15.54
N ALA A 117 -2.59 -13.55 15.81
CA ALA A 117 -2.55 -15.00 15.96
C ALA A 117 -1.91 -15.71 14.75
N GLY A 118 -2.23 -15.27 13.54
CA GLY A 118 -1.69 -15.85 12.31
C GLY A 118 -0.22 -15.53 12.05
N TRP A 119 0.35 -14.55 12.76
CA TRP A 119 1.71 -14.06 12.53
C TRP A 119 2.69 -14.36 13.66
N GLN A 120 2.21 -14.81 14.81
CA GLN A 120 3.03 -14.97 16.01
C GLN A 120 4.25 -15.89 15.82
N LYS A 121 4.13 -16.87 14.93
CA LYS A 121 5.20 -17.84 14.66
C LYS A 121 6.05 -17.48 13.44
N LEU A 122 5.77 -16.34 12.81
CA LEU A 122 6.46 -15.91 11.61
C LEU A 122 7.61 -14.95 11.96
N SER A 123 8.70 -15.03 11.22
CA SER A 123 9.77 -14.04 11.26
C SER A 123 9.33 -12.76 10.54
N LEU A 124 10.05 -11.65 10.73
CA LEU A 124 9.82 -10.43 9.94
C LEU A 124 9.95 -10.68 8.45
N THR A 125 10.92 -11.49 8.06
CA THR A 125 11.12 -11.87 6.65
C THR A 125 9.90 -12.57 6.11
N ASP A 126 9.33 -13.52 6.86
CA ASP A 126 8.11 -14.25 6.45
C ASP A 126 6.91 -13.32 6.34
N ILE A 127 6.70 -12.44 7.33
CA ILE A 127 5.61 -11.46 7.30
C ILE A 127 5.72 -10.58 6.06
N ARG A 128 6.90 -10.07 5.77
CA ARG A 128 7.15 -9.23 4.60
C ARG A 128 6.89 -10.00 3.30
N GLN A 129 7.46 -11.18 3.15
CA GLN A 129 7.38 -11.94 1.90
C GLN A 129 6.00 -12.53 1.64
N LEU A 130 5.31 -13.01 2.66
CA LEU A 130 4.03 -13.68 2.50
C LEU A 130 2.84 -12.71 2.49
N PHE A 131 2.90 -11.64 3.27
CA PHE A 131 1.73 -10.80 3.50
C PHE A 131 1.87 -9.36 3.03
N LEU A 132 3.04 -8.74 3.15
CA LEU A 132 3.23 -7.35 2.74
C LEU A 132 3.59 -7.22 1.26
N GLN A 133 4.43 -8.11 0.75
CA GLN A 133 4.88 -8.15 -0.64
C GLN A 133 3.84 -8.90 -1.50
N ARG A 134 2.66 -8.30 -1.63
CA ARG A 134 1.53 -8.91 -2.33
C ARG A 134 1.25 -8.19 -3.64
N ALA A 135 1.07 -8.99 -4.69
CA ALA A 135 0.70 -8.47 -5.99
C ALA A 135 -0.75 -7.97 -5.99
N GLY A 136 -0.98 -6.91 -6.70
CA GLY A 136 -2.30 -6.32 -6.87
C GLY A 136 -2.28 -5.20 -7.89
N GLU A 137 -3.33 -4.39 -7.91
CA GLU A 137 -3.41 -3.22 -8.77
C GLU A 137 -4.19 -2.08 -8.12
N ILE A 138 -3.85 -0.86 -8.52
CA ILE A 138 -4.60 0.35 -8.18
C ILE A 138 -5.42 0.75 -9.41
N SER A 139 -6.73 0.90 -9.25
CA SER A 139 -7.61 1.43 -10.27
C SER A 139 -8.13 2.80 -9.85
N THR A 140 -8.08 3.76 -10.76
CA THR A 140 -8.58 5.12 -10.56
C THR A 140 -9.77 5.43 -11.48
N GLU A 141 -10.38 4.43 -12.10
CA GLU A 141 -11.52 4.61 -13.02
C GLU A 141 -12.80 5.06 -12.31
N GLY A 142 -12.97 4.69 -11.05
CA GLY A 142 -14.14 5.04 -10.26
C GLY A 142 -14.00 6.38 -9.54
N PRO A 143 -15.04 6.79 -8.80
CA PRO A 143 -15.02 8.04 -8.03
C PRO A 143 -14.01 8.02 -6.87
N VAL A 144 -13.65 6.85 -6.40
CA VAL A 144 -12.63 6.64 -5.37
C VAL A 144 -11.61 5.61 -5.85
N PRO A 145 -10.33 5.72 -5.45
CA PRO A 145 -9.35 4.70 -5.80
C PRO A 145 -9.75 3.34 -5.25
N GLN A 146 -9.54 2.30 -6.06
CA GLN A 146 -9.77 0.92 -5.68
C GLN A 146 -8.47 0.14 -5.77
N ILE A 147 -8.17 -0.61 -4.74
CA ILE A 147 -6.99 -1.46 -4.69
C ILE A 147 -7.44 -2.90 -4.63
N SER A 148 -7.07 -3.65 -5.66
CA SER A 148 -7.36 -5.08 -5.77
C SER A 148 -6.12 -5.87 -5.42
N VAL A 149 -6.25 -6.89 -4.57
CA VAL A 149 -5.15 -7.74 -4.12
C VAL A 149 -5.40 -9.16 -4.61
N TRP A 150 -4.37 -9.78 -5.18
CA TRP A 150 -4.44 -11.17 -5.61
C TRP A 150 -4.34 -12.10 -4.42
N SER A 151 -5.29 -13.03 -4.31
CA SER A 151 -5.31 -14.02 -3.23
C SER A 151 -4.19 -15.05 -3.40
N GLU A 152 -3.72 -15.58 -2.28
CA GLU A 152 -2.71 -16.64 -2.21
C GLU A 152 -3.21 -17.80 -1.33
N PRO A 153 -2.71 -19.02 -1.53
CA PRO A 153 -3.20 -20.19 -0.78
C PRO A 153 -3.05 -20.08 0.74
N TYR A 154 -2.09 -19.29 1.21
CA TYR A 154 -1.84 -19.10 2.65
C TYR A 154 -2.68 -17.98 3.28
N ASP A 155 -3.59 -17.36 2.53
CA ASP A 155 -4.45 -16.30 3.06
C ASP A 155 -5.42 -16.79 4.14
N PHE A 156 -5.56 -18.10 4.32
CA PHE A 156 -6.30 -18.66 5.46
C PHE A 156 -5.73 -18.18 6.81
N LEU A 157 -4.47 -17.80 6.88
CA LEU A 157 -3.86 -17.21 8.09
C LEU A 157 -4.43 -15.83 8.43
N LEU A 158 -5.13 -15.20 7.50
CA LEU A 158 -5.81 -13.92 7.70
C LEU A 158 -7.29 -14.08 8.09
N ARG A 159 -7.76 -15.31 8.33
CA ARG A 159 -9.18 -15.62 8.57
C ARG A 159 -9.78 -14.80 9.70
N ASP A 160 -9.06 -14.60 10.77
CA ASP A 160 -9.53 -13.87 11.96
C ASP A 160 -8.93 -12.46 12.03
N TRP A 161 -8.70 -11.84 10.85
CA TRP A 161 -8.11 -10.50 10.78
C TRP A 161 -9.00 -9.49 11.49
N PRO A 162 -8.47 -8.73 12.47
CA PRO A 162 -9.32 -7.92 13.34
C PRO A 162 -9.78 -6.59 12.73
N TRP A 163 -9.20 -6.19 11.60
CA TRP A 163 -9.47 -4.89 10.99
C TRP A 163 -10.29 -5.00 9.71
N PRO A 164 -11.08 -3.93 9.38
CA PRO A 164 -11.88 -3.93 8.14
C PRO A 164 -11.00 -4.00 6.90
N MET A 165 -11.40 -4.82 5.93
CA MET A 165 -10.67 -5.07 4.69
C MET A 165 -11.49 -4.73 3.45
N THR A 166 -12.43 -3.81 3.56
CA THR A 166 -13.26 -3.34 2.43
C THR A 166 -13.04 -1.89 2.10
N LEU A 167 -12.63 -1.10 3.09
CA LEU A 167 -12.47 0.34 2.95
C LEU A 167 -11.36 0.81 3.89
N ALA A 168 -10.46 1.64 3.39
CA ALA A 168 -9.44 2.32 4.19
C ALA A 168 -9.66 3.83 4.14
N SER A 169 -9.53 4.49 5.28
CA SER A 169 -9.69 5.93 5.40
C SER A 169 -8.63 6.51 6.32
N PHE A 170 -8.05 7.64 5.92
CA PHE A 170 -7.01 8.30 6.70
C PHE A 170 -7.37 9.76 6.96
N PRO A 171 -6.94 10.34 8.11
CA PRO A 171 -7.22 11.74 8.41
C PRO A 171 -6.69 12.75 7.38
N TRP A 172 -5.64 12.38 6.65
CA TRP A 172 -4.98 13.23 5.66
C TRP A 172 -5.45 13.01 4.22
N THR A 173 -6.39 12.09 3.98
CA THR A 173 -6.97 11.87 2.65
C THR A 173 -8.41 12.37 2.62
N GLU A 174 -8.80 13.01 1.52
CA GLU A 174 -10.15 13.52 1.34
C GLU A 174 -11.17 12.41 1.08
N GLN A 175 -10.73 11.33 0.46
CA GLN A 175 -11.59 10.23 0.05
C GLN A 175 -11.07 8.89 0.59
N PRO A 176 -11.98 7.97 0.92
CA PRO A 176 -11.58 6.63 1.29
C PRO A 176 -11.04 5.85 0.08
N LEU A 177 -10.31 4.79 0.37
CA LEU A 177 -9.85 3.81 -0.61
C LEU A 177 -10.72 2.56 -0.50
N THR A 178 -11.18 2.04 -1.63
CA THR A 178 -11.86 0.74 -1.66
C THR A 178 -10.85 -0.38 -1.75
N ILE A 179 -11.00 -1.42 -0.94
CA ILE A 179 -10.15 -2.60 -0.93
C ILE A 179 -10.94 -3.78 -1.47
N VAL A 180 -10.37 -4.47 -2.45
CA VAL A 180 -10.89 -5.73 -2.96
C VAL A 180 -9.85 -6.81 -2.72
N TRP A 181 -10.05 -7.58 -1.67
CA TRP A 181 -9.21 -8.72 -1.33
C TRP A 181 -10.11 -9.94 -1.19
N PRO A 182 -10.13 -10.84 -2.20
CA PRO A 182 -11.02 -12.00 -2.17
C PRO A 182 -10.48 -13.05 -1.21
N LEU A 183 -10.75 -12.85 0.06
CA LEU A 183 -10.38 -13.78 1.12
C LEU A 183 -11.57 -14.71 1.35
N ASP A 184 -11.46 -15.94 0.90
CA ASP A 184 -12.45 -16.99 1.16
C ASP A 184 -12.57 -17.19 2.68
N GLY A 185 -13.75 -16.86 3.23
CA GLY A 185 -14.02 -16.98 4.65
C GLY A 185 -13.98 -15.69 5.45
N PHE A 186 -13.74 -14.52 4.83
CA PHE A 186 -14.06 -13.25 5.47
C PHE A 186 -15.56 -13.03 5.43
N THR A 187 -16.23 -13.43 6.48
CA THR A 187 -17.57 -12.94 6.79
C THR A 187 -17.38 -11.57 7.41
N GLY A 188 -17.62 -10.54 6.60
CA GLY A 188 -17.61 -9.17 7.06
C GLY A 188 -18.68 -8.88 8.08
#